data_2ec4a08e13e7858b34e2ff6636f2ef0c
#
_entry.id   2ec4a08e13e7858b34e2ff6636f2ef0c
#
_cell.length_a   1.000
_cell.length_b   1.000
_cell.length_c   1.000
_cell.angle_alpha   90.00
_cell.angle_beta   90.00
_cell.angle_gamma   90.00
#
_symmetry.space_group_name_H-M   'P 1'
#
loop_
_entity.id
_entity.type
_entity.pdbx_description
1 polymer ?
#
loop_
_entity_poly.entity_id
_entity_poly.type
_entity_poly.pdbx_seq_one_letter_code
_entity_poly.pdbx_strand_id
1 'polypeptide(L)'
;LILCLTFCALAFGQDAGKPLTKVRAQTATGPLRKNRTNGRYFTDDSGKAIYLAGSHTWANLLDRGQLNPPGVAFDYTAYMNWMVAHSFNFMRLWTAELPNAGPGPDYWEGNFVGLPWKWQRTGPGNATDGGLKFDFTKLDQSYFDRMRTRTITAGKNGIYVSVMLFNGFEWQFDTNPKDGDPFVGENNINHISCPETCPTDSSQMTDEIWSIETAYFRKVVDTVNDLDNVLYEVSNESGSPYSDSWQVRVINYVKQYESTKPKQHPVGMTFQWKGGSDLTLYKSPADWISPGSHVPPSDGTKVIINDTDHSYGWVDIKHDGATGQRAWVWENFTAGNNVAFMDPYITKWSKRNFPEGSTADPEVGLRPDNYWDAIRAAMGSTLTYSNRMNLAAMTPQPILSSTQYCLSNPGVEYLVYQPSAGPFTLDLLAATYQYEWLNPSTNSIVLSGALTAAGGKHSFSPPFTGDAVLYLRASALRDTNH
;
A
#
# COMPACT_ATOMS: atom_id res chain seq x y z
N LEU A 1 54.47 -5.37 34.54
CA LEU A 1 53.66 -4.45 33.75
C LEU A 1 52.22 -4.86 33.94
N ILE A 2 51.50 -4.14 34.81
CA ILE A 2 50.08 -4.41 35.09
C ILE A 2 49.28 -3.52 34.13
N LEU A 3 48.52 -4.15 33.24
CA LEU A 3 47.63 -3.49 32.31
C LEU A 3 46.30 -3.21 33.02
N CYS A 4 46.04 -1.93 33.35
CA CYS A 4 44.81 -1.48 33.94
C CYS A 4 43.73 -1.37 32.82
N LEU A 5 42.82 -2.34 32.76
CA LEU A 5 41.61 -2.23 31.95
C LEU A 5 40.59 -1.33 32.68
N THR A 6 40.47 -0.11 32.20
CA THR A 6 39.44 0.81 32.68
C THR A 6 38.10 0.37 32.06
N PHE A 7 37.26 -0.29 32.86
CA PHE A 7 35.84 -0.50 32.54
C PHE A 7 35.11 0.83 32.66
N CYS A 8 34.74 1.43 31.57
CA CYS A 8 33.81 2.55 31.53
C CYS A 8 32.40 1.99 31.83
N ALA A 9 31.90 2.21 33.03
CA ALA A 9 30.56 1.87 33.42
C ALA A 9 29.57 2.76 32.62
N LEU A 10 28.90 2.20 31.65
CA LEU A 10 27.78 2.83 30.98
C LEU A 10 26.62 2.97 31.98
N ALA A 11 26.16 4.19 32.21
CA ALA A 11 24.95 4.46 32.96
C ALA A 11 23.74 3.92 32.11
N PHE A 12 23.18 2.80 32.51
CA PHE A 12 21.97 2.23 31.90
C PHE A 12 20.78 3.11 32.26
N GLY A 13 20.25 3.84 31.27
CA GLY A 13 18.97 4.51 31.38
C GLY A 13 17.82 3.47 31.47
N GLN A 14 16.95 3.64 32.46
CA GLN A 14 15.80 2.75 32.72
C GLN A 14 14.64 3.04 31.76
N ASP A 15 14.77 2.72 30.46
CA ASP A 15 13.67 2.79 29.50
C ASP A 15 13.36 1.41 28.87
N ALA A 16 13.91 0.35 29.43
CA ALA A 16 13.75 -1.02 28.92
C ALA A 16 12.27 -1.45 28.97
N GLY A 17 11.73 -1.78 27.80
CA GLY A 17 10.40 -2.37 27.66
C GLY A 17 9.25 -1.39 27.48
N LYS A 18 9.51 -0.11 27.20
CA LYS A 18 8.43 0.83 26.84
C LYS A 18 7.89 0.55 25.44
N PRO A 19 6.56 0.38 25.26
CA PRO A 19 5.97 0.32 23.94
C PRO A 19 6.37 1.53 23.08
N LEU A 20 6.62 1.31 21.80
CA LEU A 20 6.83 2.41 20.87
C LEU A 20 5.58 3.30 20.86
N THR A 21 5.75 4.59 21.19
CA THR A 21 4.63 5.53 21.22
C THR A 21 4.13 5.76 19.80
N LYS A 22 2.93 5.27 19.50
CA LYS A 22 2.30 5.41 18.20
C LYS A 22 1.98 6.88 17.90
N VAL A 23 2.32 7.34 16.72
CA VAL A 23 1.94 8.67 16.23
C VAL A 23 0.65 8.53 15.44
N ARG A 24 -0.35 9.35 15.79
CA ARG A 24 -1.59 9.39 15.02
C ARG A 24 -1.31 9.96 13.63
N ALA A 25 -1.89 9.35 12.59
CA ALA A 25 -1.87 9.89 11.24
C ALA A 25 -2.49 11.31 11.23
N GLN A 26 -1.87 12.22 10.49
CA GLN A 26 -2.36 13.59 10.33
C GLN A 26 -3.32 13.66 9.15
N THR A 27 -4.32 14.52 9.24
CA THR A 27 -5.19 14.82 8.10
C THR A 27 -4.39 15.52 7.01
N ALA A 28 -4.69 15.22 5.75
CA ALA A 28 -4.08 15.88 4.60
C ALA A 28 -4.32 17.40 4.63
N THR A 29 -3.33 18.17 4.21
CA THR A 29 -3.36 19.65 4.14
C THR A 29 -3.19 20.12 2.70
N GLY A 30 -3.84 19.52 1.75
CA GLY A 30 -3.74 19.69 0.32
C GLY A 30 -3.43 18.38 -0.38
N PRO A 31 -3.57 18.30 -1.71
CA PRO A 31 -3.33 17.09 -2.46
C PRO A 31 -1.86 16.68 -2.38
N LEU A 32 -1.63 15.37 -2.40
CA LEU A 32 -0.29 14.83 -2.46
C LEU A 32 0.42 15.21 -3.77
N ARG A 33 1.69 15.47 -3.66
CA ARG A 33 2.61 15.65 -4.79
C ARG A 33 3.97 15.07 -4.46
N LYS A 34 4.75 14.72 -5.46
CA LYS A 34 6.11 14.21 -5.22
C LYS A 34 6.94 15.27 -4.48
N ASN A 35 7.62 14.88 -3.40
CA ASN A 35 8.47 15.76 -2.63
C ASN A 35 9.68 16.18 -3.46
N ARG A 36 9.94 17.49 -3.56
CA ARG A 36 11.02 18.04 -4.40
C ARG A 36 12.42 17.74 -3.86
N THR A 37 12.55 17.61 -2.56
CA THR A 37 13.84 17.33 -1.90
C THR A 37 14.16 15.84 -1.95
N ASN A 38 13.16 14.99 -1.74
CA ASN A 38 13.31 13.54 -1.77
C ASN A 38 12.14 12.90 -2.49
N GLY A 39 12.31 12.63 -3.77
CA GLY A 39 11.26 12.10 -4.63
C GLY A 39 10.79 10.67 -4.31
N ARG A 40 11.32 10.02 -3.26
CA ARG A 40 10.85 8.73 -2.75
C ARG A 40 9.54 8.85 -1.99
N TYR A 41 9.22 10.06 -1.54
CA TYR A 41 8.05 10.35 -0.71
C TYR A 41 7.15 11.38 -1.36
N PHE A 42 5.93 11.42 -0.90
CA PHE A 42 5.01 12.52 -1.18
C PHE A 42 5.23 13.68 -0.22
N THR A 43 4.58 14.79 -0.53
CA THR A 43 4.35 15.93 0.35
C THR A 43 2.99 16.52 0.04
N ASP A 44 2.40 17.21 0.98
CA ASP A 44 1.22 18.06 0.82
C ASP A 44 1.59 19.53 1.07
N ASP A 45 0.63 20.38 1.43
CA ASP A 45 0.91 21.79 1.72
C ASP A 45 1.65 22.03 3.05
N SER A 46 1.79 21.00 3.88
CA SER A 46 2.65 21.06 5.06
C SER A 46 4.14 21.16 4.71
N GLY A 47 4.53 20.79 3.49
CA GLY A 47 5.91 20.72 3.03
C GLY A 47 6.72 19.56 3.60
N LYS A 48 6.16 18.75 4.50
CA LYS A 48 6.83 17.58 5.08
C LYS A 48 6.84 16.41 4.10
N ALA A 49 7.87 15.59 4.17
CA ALA A 49 7.83 14.30 3.48
C ALA A 49 6.84 13.37 4.18
N ILE A 50 5.97 12.75 3.38
CA ILE A 50 4.89 11.86 3.84
C ILE A 50 5.22 10.45 3.38
N TYR A 51 5.39 9.56 4.36
CA TYR A 51 5.50 8.13 4.16
C TYR A 51 4.12 7.50 4.24
N LEU A 52 3.82 6.58 3.33
CA LEU A 52 2.57 5.84 3.29
C LEU A 52 2.79 4.40 3.76
N ALA A 53 2.02 3.98 4.74
CA ALA A 53 1.97 2.61 5.21
C ALA A 53 0.51 2.24 5.47
N GLY A 54 0.03 1.17 4.86
CA GLY A 54 -1.37 0.84 5.02
C GLY A 54 -1.79 -0.46 4.37
N SER A 55 -3.07 -0.65 4.30
CA SER A 55 -3.68 -1.93 3.98
C SER A 55 -4.84 -1.76 3.02
N HIS A 56 -5.21 -2.83 2.37
CA HIS A 56 -6.45 -2.93 1.61
C HIS A 56 -7.12 -4.28 1.81
N THR A 57 -8.40 -4.33 1.53
CA THR A 57 -9.21 -5.55 1.51
C THR A 57 -10.25 -5.44 0.41
N TRP A 58 -10.71 -6.57 -0.10
CA TRP A 58 -11.50 -6.66 -1.34
C TRP A 58 -12.93 -6.12 -1.25
N ALA A 59 -13.42 -5.75 -0.06
CA ALA A 59 -14.78 -5.27 0.13
C ALA A 59 -14.86 -3.81 0.62
N ASN A 60 -13.76 -3.09 0.58
CA ASN A 60 -13.74 -1.75 1.16
C ASN A 60 -14.38 -0.65 0.27
N LEU A 61 -14.78 -0.95 -0.96
CA LEU A 61 -15.67 -0.11 -1.77
C LEU A 61 -17.02 -0.77 -2.01
N LEU A 62 -17.03 -2.05 -2.38
CA LEU A 62 -18.24 -2.79 -2.72
C LEU A 62 -18.58 -3.77 -1.60
N ASP A 63 -19.87 -3.94 -1.29
CA ASP A 63 -20.28 -5.07 -0.47
C ASP A 63 -20.19 -6.32 -1.32
N ARG A 64 -19.27 -7.21 -1.00
CA ARG A 64 -19.05 -8.49 -1.71
C ARG A 64 -19.45 -9.65 -0.82
N GLY A 65 -20.11 -10.62 -1.39
CA GLY A 65 -20.52 -11.81 -0.67
C GLY A 65 -21.39 -12.73 -1.48
N GLN A 66 -21.73 -13.88 -0.93
CA GLN A 66 -22.61 -14.84 -1.59
C GLN A 66 -23.97 -14.24 -1.91
N LEU A 67 -24.55 -14.62 -3.04
CA LEU A 67 -25.90 -14.20 -3.42
C LEU A 67 -26.96 -14.80 -2.46
N ASN A 68 -26.75 -16.03 -1.98
CA ASN A 68 -27.68 -16.72 -1.11
C ASN A 68 -26.99 -17.57 -0.03
N PRO A 69 -27.09 -17.21 1.26
CA PRO A 69 -27.74 -15.99 1.74
C PRO A 69 -26.96 -14.76 1.33
N PRO A 70 -27.60 -13.59 1.20
CA PRO A 70 -26.90 -12.35 0.84
C PRO A 70 -25.75 -12.05 1.78
N GLY A 71 -24.64 -11.57 1.21
CA GLY A 71 -23.49 -11.12 1.98
C GLY A 71 -23.86 -10.02 2.99
N VAL A 72 -23.09 -9.92 4.06
CA VAL A 72 -23.23 -8.84 5.03
C VAL A 72 -22.60 -7.58 4.46
N ALA A 73 -23.25 -6.44 4.61
CA ALA A 73 -22.65 -5.16 4.28
C ALA A 73 -21.30 -4.98 5.00
N PHE A 74 -20.31 -4.46 4.28
CA PHE A 74 -18.98 -4.22 4.85
C PHE A 74 -19.04 -3.12 5.90
N ASP A 75 -18.63 -3.41 7.14
CA ASP A 75 -18.56 -2.42 8.20
C ASP A 75 -17.34 -1.52 8.02
N TYR A 76 -17.52 -0.49 7.21
CA TYR A 76 -16.46 0.47 6.89
C TYR A 76 -16.02 1.28 8.12
N THR A 77 -16.90 1.52 9.08
CA THR A 77 -16.55 2.23 10.33
C THR A 77 -15.62 1.38 11.19
N ALA A 78 -15.93 0.10 11.36
CA ALA A 78 -15.05 -0.83 12.07
C ALA A 78 -13.69 -0.95 11.38
N TYR A 79 -13.66 -1.00 10.04
CA TYR A 79 -12.43 -1.04 9.26
C TYR A 79 -11.58 0.23 9.46
N MET A 80 -12.16 1.42 9.44
CA MET A 80 -11.44 2.66 9.73
C MET A 80 -10.86 2.69 11.14
N ASN A 81 -11.62 2.26 12.13
CA ASN A 81 -11.14 2.17 13.50
C ASN A 81 -9.96 1.18 13.63
N TRP A 82 -10.04 0.07 12.92
CA TRP A 82 -8.97 -0.92 12.87
C TRP A 82 -7.71 -0.35 12.18
N MET A 83 -7.84 0.35 11.05
CA MET A 83 -6.74 1.03 10.37
C MET A 83 -6.02 2.02 11.29
N VAL A 84 -6.78 2.84 12.02
CA VAL A 84 -6.23 3.80 13.00
C VAL A 84 -5.53 3.09 14.16
N ALA A 85 -6.11 1.98 14.67
CA ALA A 85 -5.50 1.19 15.75
C ALA A 85 -4.14 0.59 15.36
N HIS A 86 -3.95 0.26 14.08
CA HIS A 86 -2.68 -0.22 13.53
C HIS A 86 -1.74 0.92 13.09
N SER A 87 -2.15 2.17 13.25
CA SER A 87 -1.39 3.36 12.80
C SER A 87 -1.17 3.39 11.29
N PHE A 88 -2.17 2.97 10.50
CA PHE A 88 -2.13 3.03 9.05
C PHE A 88 -2.63 4.39 8.54
N ASN A 89 -2.01 4.89 7.48
CA ASN A 89 -2.37 6.16 6.85
C ASN A 89 -2.63 6.04 5.34
N PHE A 90 -2.73 4.82 4.82
CA PHE A 90 -2.94 4.56 3.39
C PHE A 90 -3.86 3.37 3.17
N MET A 91 -4.71 3.42 2.16
CA MET A 91 -5.44 2.27 1.65
C MET A 91 -5.68 2.37 0.15
N ARG A 92 -5.82 1.20 -0.50
CA ARG A 92 -6.39 1.06 -1.84
C ARG A 92 -7.89 0.86 -1.70
N LEU A 93 -8.69 1.64 -2.42
CA LEU A 93 -10.16 1.54 -2.44
C LEU A 93 -10.54 0.60 -3.57
N TRP A 94 -10.88 -0.64 -3.20
CA TRP A 94 -10.97 -1.78 -4.11
C TRP A 94 -12.26 -1.79 -4.92
N THR A 95 -12.15 -1.75 -6.24
CA THR A 95 -13.28 -1.94 -7.17
C THR A 95 -13.39 -3.39 -7.64
N ALA A 96 -14.43 -3.71 -8.38
CA ALA A 96 -14.64 -5.00 -9.03
C ALA A 96 -15.18 -4.80 -10.45
N GLU A 97 -14.95 -5.79 -11.30
CA GLU A 97 -15.35 -5.74 -12.71
C GLU A 97 -16.46 -6.74 -13.04
N LEU A 98 -16.47 -7.90 -12.37
CA LEU A 98 -17.44 -8.94 -12.61
C LEU A 98 -18.52 -8.97 -11.54
N PRO A 99 -19.81 -8.80 -11.93
CA PRO A 99 -20.94 -8.85 -10.99
C PRO A 99 -21.05 -10.16 -10.24
N ASN A 100 -20.81 -11.27 -10.94
CA ASN A 100 -20.88 -12.59 -10.40
C ASN A 100 -19.57 -13.32 -10.69
N ALA A 101 -18.51 -12.99 -9.94
CA ALA A 101 -17.27 -13.72 -10.03
C ALA A 101 -17.54 -15.18 -9.67
N GLY A 102 -17.40 -16.07 -10.66
CA GLY A 102 -17.50 -17.51 -10.48
C GLY A 102 -16.35 -18.08 -9.68
N PRO A 103 -16.28 -19.41 -9.55
CA PRO A 103 -15.18 -20.06 -8.89
C PRO A 103 -13.90 -19.84 -9.70
N GLY A 104 -13.19 -18.76 -9.45
CA GLY A 104 -11.81 -18.63 -9.84
C GLY A 104 -10.98 -19.67 -9.10
N PRO A 105 -9.80 -20.03 -9.61
CA PRO A 105 -9.03 -21.14 -9.06
C PRO A 105 -8.70 -21.01 -7.57
N ASP A 106 -8.81 -19.82 -6.99
CA ASP A 106 -8.24 -19.59 -5.68
C ASP A 106 -9.11 -18.84 -4.66
N TYR A 107 -10.20 -18.12 -5.05
CA TYR A 107 -10.83 -17.18 -4.10
C TYR A 107 -12.34 -17.20 -4.02
N TRP A 108 -13.04 -17.82 -4.95
CA TRP A 108 -14.45 -17.56 -5.12
C TRP A 108 -15.24 -18.86 -5.30
N GLU A 109 -15.38 -19.62 -4.22
CA GLU A 109 -16.36 -20.71 -4.23
C GLU A 109 -17.77 -20.12 -4.16
N GLY A 110 -18.41 -20.02 -5.31
CA GLY A 110 -19.80 -19.64 -5.40
C GLY A 110 -20.05 -18.27 -6.01
N ASN A 111 -21.31 -17.94 -6.13
CA ASN A 111 -21.80 -16.73 -6.75
C ASN A 111 -21.56 -15.52 -5.82
N PHE A 112 -20.44 -14.84 -6.00
CA PHE A 112 -20.16 -13.60 -5.30
C PHE A 112 -20.73 -12.43 -6.08
N VAL A 113 -21.56 -11.65 -5.41
CA VAL A 113 -22.14 -10.41 -5.94
C VAL A 113 -21.51 -9.23 -5.24
N GLY A 114 -21.07 -8.24 -6.00
CA GLY A 114 -20.60 -6.96 -5.46
C GLY A 114 -21.59 -5.84 -5.78
N LEU A 115 -21.88 -4.96 -4.85
CA LEU A 115 -22.79 -3.83 -5.03
C LEU A 115 -22.25 -2.58 -4.28
N PRO A 116 -22.52 -1.38 -4.80
CA PRO A 116 -23.12 -1.02 -6.08
C PRO A 116 -22.17 -1.12 -7.27
N TRP A 117 -22.69 -1.02 -8.50
CA TRP A 117 -21.91 -1.09 -9.73
C TRP A 117 -21.66 0.30 -10.33
N LYS A 118 -20.69 0.37 -11.26
CA LYS A 118 -20.31 1.61 -11.99
C LYS A 118 -21.45 2.10 -12.89
N TRP A 119 -22.17 1.18 -13.55
CA TRP A 119 -23.25 1.45 -14.48
C TRP A 119 -24.56 0.87 -13.97
N GLN A 120 -25.67 1.54 -14.35
CA GLN A 120 -27.01 1.08 -13.98
C GLN A 120 -27.39 -0.17 -14.78
N ARG A 121 -28.16 -1.03 -14.15
CA ARG A 121 -28.83 -2.16 -14.81
C ARG A 121 -30.27 -1.77 -15.09
N THR A 122 -30.56 -1.39 -16.35
CA THR A 122 -31.89 -0.89 -16.74
C THR A 122 -32.69 -1.88 -17.53
N GLY A 123 -32.08 -2.91 -18.13
CA GLY A 123 -32.74 -3.74 -19.14
C GLY A 123 -33.12 -2.92 -20.38
N PRO A 124 -33.95 -3.42 -21.30
CA PRO A 124 -34.74 -4.66 -21.20
C PRO A 124 -33.90 -5.93 -21.32
N GLY A 125 -34.40 -6.99 -20.71
CA GLY A 125 -33.79 -8.32 -20.71
C GLY A 125 -32.75 -8.49 -19.61
N ASN A 126 -32.29 -9.75 -19.47
CA ASN A 126 -31.36 -10.14 -18.44
C ASN A 126 -29.97 -10.40 -19.03
N ALA A 127 -28.95 -10.08 -18.24
CA ALA A 127 -27.57 -10.48 -18.45
C ALA A 127 -27.37 -11.96 -18.07
N THR A 128 -26.21 -12.53 -18.36
CA THR A 128 -25.88 -13.94 -18.12
C THR A 128 -25.89 -14.33 -16.64
N ASP A 129 -25.66 -13.37 -15.74
CA ASP A 129 -25.79 -13.55 -14.29
C ASP A 129 -27.23 -13.49 -13.76
N GLY A 130 -28.22 -13.31 -14.64
CA GLY A 130 -29.66 -13.22 -14.30
C GLY A 130 -30.13 -11.84 -13.88
N GLY A 131 -29.24 -10.88 -13.63
CA GLY A 131 -29.59 -9.49 -13.40
C GLY A 131 -30.05 -8.77 -14.67
N LEU A 132 -30.64 -7.57 -14.56
CA LEU A 132 -30.96 -6.76 -15.74
C LEU A 132 -29.67 -6.39 -16.50
N LYS A 133 -29.79 -6.20 -17.82
CA LYS A 133 -28.68 -5.74 -18.66
C LYS A 133 -28.19 -4.35 -18.26
N PHE A 134 -26.90 -4.12 -18.39
CA PHE A 134 -26.26 -2.81 -18.14
C PHE A 134 -26.62 -1.79 -19.22
N ASP A 135 -26.61 -0.53 -18.83
CA ASP A 135 -26.72 0.63 -19.71
C ASP A 135 -25.50 1.55 -19.51
N PHE A 136 -24.55 1.50 -20.44
CA PHE A 136 -23.33 2.29 -20.38
C PHE A 136 -23.56 3.81 -20.50
N THR A 137 -24.75 4.23 -20.91
CA THR A 137 -25.12 5.64 -20.95
C THR A 137 -25.50 6.18 -19.57
N LYS A 138 -25.67 5.32 -18.56
CA LYS A 138 -26.14 5.65 -17.22
C LYS A 138 -25.20 5.15 -16.14
N LEU A 139 -24.42 6.04 -15.62
CA LEU A 139 -23.61 5.77 -14.43
C LEU A 139 -24.52 5.65 -13.19
N ASP A 140 -24.19 4.69 -12.29
CA ASP A 140 -24.92 4.49 -11.05
C ASP A 140 -24.41 5.43 -9.96
N GLN A 141 -25.18 6.46 -9.64
CA GLN A 141 -24.81 7.48 -8.67
C GLN A 141 -24.49 6.89 -7.29
N SER A 142 -25.11 5.77 -6.92
CA SER A 142 -24.87 5.13 -5.62
C SER A 142 -23.41 4.61 -5.45
N TYR A 143 -22.78 4.17 -6.55
CA TYR A 143 -21.37 3.79 -6.56
C TYR A 143 -20.47 4.99 -6.24
N PHE A 144 -20.71 6.13 -6.88
CA PHE A 144 -19.91 7.34 -6.69
C PHE A 144 -20.15 8.00 -5.34
N ASP A 145 -21.39 7.99 -4.85
CA ASP A 145 -21.73 8.49 -3.51
C ASP A 145 -21.03 7.67 -2.42
N ARG A 146 -20.97 6.35 -2.59
CA ARG A 146 -20.23 5.46 -1.68
C ARG A 146 -18.73 5.73 -1.74
N MET A 147 -18.15 5.82 -2.94
CA MET A 147 -16.73 6.17 -3.14
C MET A 147 -16.39 7.48 -2.40
N ARG A 148 -17.17 8.54 -2.64
CA ARG A 148 -16.97 9.84 -1.99
C ARG A 148 -17.09 9.75 -0.47
N THR A 149 -18.14 9.11 0.02
CA THR A 149 -18.39 8.99 1.47
C THR A 149 -17.26 8.24 2.16
N ARG A 150 -16.77 7.14 1.57
CA ARG A 150 -15.66 6.35 2.11
C ARG A 150 -14.35 7.13 2.07
N THR A 151 -14.07 7.85 0.99
CA THR A 151 -12.88 8.71 0.87
C THR A 151 -12.89 9.83 1.90
N ILE A 152 -14.02 10.53 2.10
CA ILE A 152 -14.16 11.54 3.15
C ILE A 152 -13.95 10.95 4.54
N THR A 153 -14.52 9.78 4.82
CA THR A 153 -14.39 9.13 6.13
C THR A 153 -12.94 8.71 6.38
N ALA A 154 -12.25 8.19 5.37
CA ALA A 154 -10.80 7.88 5.45
C ALA A 154 -9.98 9.14 5.76
N GLY A 155 -10.23 10.24 5.04
CA GLY A 155 -9.53 11.52 5.24
C GLY A 155 -9.69 12.09 6.66
N LYS A 156 -10.89 11.99 7.25
CA LYS A 156 -11.14 12.37 8.65
C LYS A 156 -10.32 11.55 9.65
N ASN A 157 -9.90 10.35 9.26
CA ASN A 157 -9.04 9.48 10.05
C ASN A 157 -7.55 9.59 9.68
N GLY A 158 -7.16 10.54 8.82
CA GLY A 158 -5.79 10.74 8.38
C GLY A 158 -5.30 9.68 7.39
N ILE A 159 -6.22 9.05 6.65
CA ILE A 159 -5.92 7.97 5.71
C ILE A 159 -6.03 8.49 4.28
N TYR A 160 -4.95 8.36 3.52
CA TYR A 160 -4.91 8.59 2.08
C TYR A 160 -5.52 7.40 1.33
N VAL A 161 -6.23 7.68 0.26
CA VAL A 161 -7.01 6.69 -0.49
C VAL A 161 -6.53 6.65 -1.94
N SER A 162 -6.00 5.50 -2.35
CA SER A 162 -5.79 5.20 -3.77
C SER A 162 -7.11 4.70 -4.35
N VAL A 163 -7.76 5.52 -5.15
CA VAL A 163 -9.00 5.15 -5.85
C VAL A 163 -8.64 4.30 -7.05
N MET A 164 -8.95 3.01 -6.98
CA MET A 164 -8.72 2.04 -8.05
C MET A 164 -9.77 2.24 -9.14
N LEU A 165 -9.34 2.48 -10.38
CA LEU A 165 -10.25 2.68 -11.51
C LEU A 165 -10.76 1.35 -12.06
N PHE A 166 -9.86 0.38 -12.24
CA PHE A 166 -10.19 -0.97 -12.70
C PHE A 166 -9.50 -2.05 -11.87
N ASN A 167 -10.08 -3.24 -11.85
CA ASN A 167 -9.48 -4.44 -11.28
C ASN A 167 -9.34 -5.50 -12.39
N GLY A 168 -8.16 -5.60 -12.99
CA GLY A 168 -7.89 -6.55 -14.07
C GLY A 168 -7.77 -7.99 -13.61
N PHE A 169 -7.60 -8.23 -12.30
CA PHE A 169 -7.50 -9.59 -11.74
C PHE A 169 -8.69 -10.47 -12.15
N GLU A 170 -9.90 -9.97 -12.02
CA GLU A 170 -11.12 -10.76 -12.29
C GLU A 170 -11.17 -11.25 -13.74
N TRP A 171 -10.81 -10.40 -14.70
CA TRP A 171 -10.78 -10.79 -16.11
C TRP A 171 -9.70 -11.83 -16.48
N GLN A 172 -8.66 -11.97 -15.65
CA GLN A 172 -7.58 -12.92 -15.92
C GLN A 172 -7.92 -14.36 -15.51
N PHE A 173 -8.73 -14.49 -14.48
CA PHE A 173 -8.96 -15.77 -13.80
C PHE A 173 -10.38 -16.28 -13.90
N ASP A 174 -11.35 -15.41 -14.17
CA ASP A 174 -12.73 -15.83 -14.30
C ASP A 174 -13.02 -16.37 -15.71
N THR A 175 -13.45 -17.62 -15.76
CA THR A 175 -13.90 -18.29 -16.97
C THR A 175 -15.39 -18.63 -16.90
N ASN A 176 -16.12 -18.05 -15.93
CA ASN A 176 -17.53 -18.33 -15.74
C ASN A 176 -18.37 -17.56 -16.76
N PRO A 177 -19.04 -18.25 -17.73
CA PRO A 177 -19.87 -17.57 -18.73
C PRO A 177 -21.09 -16.85 -18.13
N LYS A 178 -21.36 -17.03 -16.83
CA LYS A 178 -22.47 -16.40 -16.10
C LYS A 178 -22.00 -15.28 -15.17
N ASP A 179 -20.81 -14.74 -15.38
CA ASP A 179 -20.23 -13.69 -14.55
C ASP A 179 -20.95 -12.35 -14.69
N GLY A 180 -21.64 -12.15 -15.81
CA GLY A 180 -22.38 -10.92 -16.08
C GLY A 180 -21.49 -9.75 -16.50
N ASP A 181 -20.27 -10.02 -17.02
CA ASP A 181 -19.35 -8.97 -17.46
C ASP A 181 -20.06 -7.90 -18.29
N PRO A 182 -20.06 -6.63 -17.87
CA PRO A 182 -20.76 -5.56 -18.57
C PRO A 182 -20.32 -5.38 -20.03
N PHE A 183 -19.07 -5.69 -20.37
CA PHE A 183 -18.50 -5.52 -21.71
C PHE A 183 -18.77 -6.69 -22.65
N VAL A 184 -19.48 -7.72 -22.22
CA VAL A 184 -19.99 -8.77 -23.09
C VAL A 184 -21.33 -8.33 -23.67
N GLY A 185 -21.47 -8.36 -25.01
CA GLY A 185 -22.59 -7.72 -25.73
C GLY A 185 -23.99 -8.19 -25.34
N GLU A 186 -24.13 -9.42 -24.83
CA GLU A 186 -25.42 -9.91 -24.33
C GLU A 186 -25.77 -9.37 -22.92
N ASN A 187 -24.78 -8.80 -22.17
CA ASN A 187 -24.95 -8.30 -20.82
C ASN A 187 -25.27 -6.80 -20.75
N ASN A 188 -25.23 -6.08 -21.89
CA ASN A 188 -25.57 -4.67 -21.97
C ASN A 188 -26.59 -4.38 -23.07
N ILE A 189 -27.33 -3.29 -22.95
CA ILE A 189 -28.32 -2.86 -23.92
C ILE A 189 -27.72 -2.07 -25.09
N ASN A 190 -26.45 -1.68 -24.96
CA ASN A 190 -25.73 -0.91 -25.97
C ASN A 190 -25.08 -1.79 -27.02
N HIS A 191 -25.16 -3.12 -26.85
CA HIS A 191 -24.56 -4.13 -27.75
C HIS A 191 -23.04 -3.99 -27.91
N ILE A 192 -22.38 -3.43 -26.91
CA ILE A 192 -20.92 -3.36 -26.84
C ILE A 192 -20.41 -4.76 -26.56
N SER A 193 -19.63 -5.30 -27.47
CA SER A 193 -19.02 -6.61 -27.32
C SER A 193 -17.52 -6.53 -27.41
N CYS A 194 -16.88 -7.08 -26.40
CA CYS A 194 -15.45 -7.03 -26.19
C CYS A 194 -15.00 -8.42 -25.73
N PRO A 195 -13.94 -8.98 -26.26
CA PRO A 195 -13.35 -10.18 -25.66
C PRO A 195 -12.94 -9.92 -24.21
N GLU A 196 -12.82 -10.97 -23.42
CA GLU A 196 -12.24 -10.90 -22.06
C GLU A 196 -10.99 -10.03 -22.07
N THR A 197 -10.68 -9.31 -21.03
CA THR A 197 -9.55 -8.37 -20.94
C THR A 197 -9.66 -7.09 -21.78
N CYS A 198 -10.58 -6.99 -22.71
CA CYS A 198 -10.66 -5.88 -23.66
C CYS A 198 -10.72 -4.49 -23.03
N PRO A 199 -11.43 -4.24 -21.92
CA PRO A 199 -11.42 -2.90 -21.33
C PRO A 199 -10.03 -2.42 -20.91
N THR A 200 -9.08 -3.34 -20.70
CA THR A 200 -7.70 -2.99 -20.32
C THR A 200 -6.68 -3.37 -21.39
N ASP A 201 -7.13 -3.67 -22.61
CA ASP A 201 -6.29 -4.10 -23.74
C ASP A 201 -6.34 -3.08 -24.87
N SER A 202 -5.25 -2.33 -25.07
CA SER A 202 -5.16 -1.30 -26.11
C SER A 202 -5.27 -1.86 -27.52
N SER A 203 -4.99 -3.15 -27.74
CA SER A 203 -5.09 -3.76 -29.08
C SER A 203 -6.53 -4.04 -29.52
N GLN A 204 -7.43 -4.09 -28.55
CA GLN A 204 -8.87 -4.36 -28.76
C GLN A 204 -9.76 -3.15 -28.48
N MET A 205 -9.17 -2.07 -28.02
CA MET A 205 -9.84 -0.83 -27.65
C MET A 205 -10.46 -0.15 -28.86
N THR A 206 -11.78 0.00 -28.86
CA THR A 206 -12.49 0.84 -29.85
C THR A 206 -12.71 2.26 -29.31
N ASP A 207 -13.02 3.20 -30.20
CA ASP A 207 -13.37 4.58 -29.79
C ASP A 207 -14.63 4.59 -28.90
N GLU A 208 -15.55 3.67 -29.10
CA GLU A 208 -16.76 3.52 -28.32
C GLU A 208 -16.44 3.08 -26.88
N ILE A 209 -15.63 2.03 -26.71
CA ILE A 209 -15.17 1.56 -25.41
C ILE A 209 -14.39 2.66 -24.69
N TRP A 210 -13.48 3.32 -25.38
CA TRP A 210 -12.72 4.45 -24.83
C TRP A 210 -13.62 5.60 -24.39
N SER A 211 -14.72 5.87 -25.12
CA SER A 211 -15.72 6.87 -24.75
C SER A 211 -16.43 6.53 -23.44
N ILE A 212 -16.80 5.24 -23.26
CA ILE A 212 -17.41 4.70 -22.04
C ILE A 212 -16.44 4.86 -20.86
N GLU A 213 -15.20 4.43 -21.01
CA GLU A 213 -14.18 4.52 -19.98
C GLU A 213 -13.89 5.97 -19.59
N THR A 214 -13.72 6.85 -20.55
CA THR A 214 -13.43 8.26 -20.26
C THR A 214 -14.60 8.97 -19.60
N ALA A 215 -15.85 8.59 -19.87
CA ALA A 215 -17.01 9.07 -19.13
C ALA A 215 -16.95 8.62 -17.66
N TYR A 216 -16.57 7.37 -17.42
CA TYR A 216 -16.37 6.84 -16.08
C TYR A 216 -15.21 7.54 -15.36
N PHE A 217 -14.04 7.70 -15.99
CA PHE A 217 -12.88 8.39 -15.39
C PHE A 217 -13.21 9.82 -14.99
N ARG A 218 -13.88 10.58 -15.88
CA ARG A 218 -14.33 11.93 -15.56
C ARG A 218 -15.25 11.93 -14.33
N LYS A 219 -16.19 11.00 -14.27
CA LYS A 219 -17.10 10.90 -13.13
C LYS A 219 -16.40 10.58 -11.84
N VAL A 220 -15.38 9.68 -11.84
CA VAL A 220 -14.54 9.41 -10.66
C VAL A 220 -13.81 10.68 -10.22
N VAL A 221 -13.11 11.34 -11.14
CA VAL A 221 -12.40 12.59 -10.83
C VAL A 221 -13.37 13.64 -10.28
N ASP A 222 -14.51 13.89 -10.93
CA ASP A 222 -15.50 14.87 -10.48
C ASP A 222 -16.09 14.53 -9.11
N THR A 223 -16.08 13.26 -8.74
CA THR A 223 -16.59 12.80 -7.45
C THR A 223 -15.64 13.11 -6.29
N VAL A 224 -14.33 13.10 -6.50
CA VAL A 224 -13.35 13.16 -5.41
C VAL A 224 -12.28 14.26 -5.54
N ASN A 225 -12.26 15.02 -6.64
CA ASN A 225 -11.20 16.01 -6.91
C ASN A 225 -11.06 17.11 -5.85
N ASP A 226 -12.13 17.47 -5.15
CA ASP A 226 -12.08 18.47 -4.08
C ASP A 226 -11.46 17.97 -2.76
N LEU A 227 -11.22 16.65 -2.63
CA LEU A 227 -10.65 16.02 -1.44
C LEU A 227 -9.12 16.00 -1.52
N ASP A 228 -8.45 16.16 -0.36
CA ASP A 228 -6.98 16.24 -0.28
C ASP A 228 -6.29 14.87 -0.16
N ASN A 229 -7.00 13.87 0.31
CA ASN A 229 -6.46 12.55 0.64
C ASN A 229 -6.58 11.52 -0.49
N VAL A 230 -6.57 11.96 -1.75
CA VAL A 230 -6.80 11.12 -2.92
C VAL A 230 -5.49 10.83 -3.67
N LEU A 231 -5.36 9.60 -4.15
CA LEU A 231 -4.48 9.16 -5.24
C LEU A 231 -5.37 8.37 -6.21
N TYR A 232 -4.95 8.25 -7.47
CA TYR A 232 -5.58 7.33 -8.41
C TYR A 232 -4.66 6.16 -8.70
N GLU A 233 -5.24 5.01 -8.91
CA GLU A 233 -4.63 3.80 -9.39
C GLU A 233 -5.35 3.37 -10.68
N VAL A 234 -4.59 3.16 -11.76
CA VAL A 234 -5.21 2.85 -13.04
C VAL A 234 -5.89 1.49 -13.00
N SER A 235 -5.15 0.46 -12.63
CA SER A 235 -5.71 -0.88 -12.56
C SER A 235 -4.88 -1.80 -11.67
N ASN A 236 -5.56 -2.72 -10.99
CA ASN A 236 -4.93 -3.84 -10.34
C ASN A 236 -4.73 -4.99 -11.34
N GLU A 237 -3.52 -5.54 -11.43
CA GLU A 237 -3.18 -6.77 -12.14
C GLU A 237 -3.75 -6.93 -13.57
N SER A 238 -3.87 -5.86 -14.34
CA SER A 238 -4.25 -5.97 -15.74
C SER A 238 -3.21 -6.73 -16.56
N GLY A 239 -3.68 -7.57 -17.49
CA GLY A 239 -2.81 -8.43 -18.28
C GLY A 239 -1.88 -7.68 -19.23
N SER A 240 -0.61 -8.12 -19.31
CA SER A 240 0.39 -7.67 -20.28
C SER A 240 0.26 -8.48 -21.60
N PRO A 241 0.81 -7.99 -22.73
CA PRO A 241 1.58 -6.76 -22.92
C PRO A 241 0.75 -5.53 -23.29
N TYR A 242 -0.50 -5.70 -23.67
CA TYR A 242 -1.30 -4.63 -24.27
C TYR A 242 -1.90 -3.68 -23.26
N SER A 243 -1.95 -4.08 -22.00
CA SER A 243 -2.43 -3.21 -20.93
C SER A 243 -1.43 -2.11 -20.56
N ASP A 244 -0.13 -2.27 -20.84
CA ASP A 244 0.88 -1.22 -20.60
C ASP A 244 0.51 0.07 -21.31
N SER A 245 0.25 0.00 -22.61
CA SER A 245 -0.09 1.16 -23.43
C SER A 245 -1.46 1.75 -23.07
N TRP A 246 -2.41 0.89 -22.70
CA TRP A 246 -3.70 1.34 -22.18
C TRP A 246 -3.53 2.09 -20.85
N GLN A 247 -2.79 1.56 -19.89
CA GLN A 247 -2.55 2.25 -18.61
C GLN A 247 -1.85 3.60 -18.81
N VAL A 248 -0.85 3.67 -19.72
CA VAL A 248 -0.20 4.95 -20.08
C VAL A 248 -1.22 5.93 -20.66
N ARG A 249 -2.11 5.47 -21.54
CA ARG A 249 -3.19 6.30 -22.10
C ARG A 249 -4.13 6.82 -21.01
N VAL A 250 -4.54 5.97 -20.06
CA VAL A 250 -5.40 6.35 -18.92
C VAL A 250 -4.69 7.37 -18.01
N ILE A 251 -3.43 7.13 -17.64
CA ILE A 251 -2.66 8.08 -16.82
C ILE A 251 -2.64 9.48 -17.48
N ASN A 252 -2.31 9.54 -18.76
CA ASN A 252 -2.26 10.80 -19.47
C ASN A 252 -3.63 11.47 -19.54
N TYR A 253 -4.69 10.69 -19.77
CA TYR A 253 -6.06 11.21 -19.82
C TYR A 253 -6.52 11.77 -18.47
N VAL A 254 -6.33 11.03 -17.37
CA VAL A 254 -6.71 11.47 -16.01
C VAL A 254 -5.95 12.76 -15.67
N LYS A 255 -4.64 12.80 -15.87
CA LYS A 255 -3.82 14.01 -15.62
C LYS A 255 -4.29 15.20 -16.45
N GLN A 256 -4.58 14.99 -17.74
CA GLN A 256 -5.08 16.03 -18.61
C GLN A 256 -6.46 16.54 -18.13
N TYR A 257 -7.35 15.65 -17.76
CA TYR A 257 -8.65 16.04 -17.25
C TYR A 257 -8.54 16.79 -15.92
N GLU A 258 -7.71 16.29 -14.97
CA GLU A 258 -7.49 16.98 -13.70
C GLU A 258 -6.79 18.34 -13.84
N SER A 259 -6.01 18.56 -14.90
CA SER A 259 -5.40 19.88 -15.14
C SER A 259 -6.45 21.00 -15.32
N THR A 260 -7.70 20.63 -15.61
CA THR A 260 -8.85 21.54 -15.69
C THR A 260 -9.59 21.71 -14.35
N LYS A 261 -9.17 21.01 -13.31
CA LYS A 261 -9.82 20.97 -11.99
C LYS A 261 -9.01 21.75 -10.95
N PRO A 262 -9.65 22.10 -9.81
CA PRO A 262 -8.96 22.85 -8.74
C PRO A 262 -7.75 22.13 -8.16
N LYS A 263 -7.75 20.78 -8.10
CA LYS A 263 -6.69 19.98 -7.53
C LYS A 263 -6.18 18.96 -8.55
N GLN A 264 -4.90 18.62 -8.43
CA GLN A 264 -4.25 17.56 -9.18
C GLN A 264 -3.72 16.52 -8.19
N HIS A 265 -4.06 15.25 -8.43
CA HIS A 265 -3.67 14.14 -7.57
C HIS A 265 -2.71 13.18 -8.28
N PRO A 266 -1.86 12.47 -7.53
CA PRO A 266 -0.95 11.49 -8.11
C PRO A 266 -1.70 10.34 -8.77
N VAL A 267 -1.26 9.96 -9.96
CA VAL A 267 -1.79 8.80 -10.70
C VAL A 267 -0.73 7.72 -10.70
N GLY A 268 -1.11 6.52 -10.30
CA GLY A 268 -0.23 5.36 -10.13
C GLY A 268 -0.47 4.26 -11.16
N MET A 269 0.58 3.46 -11.33
CA MET A 269 0.59 2.24 -12.13
C MET A 269 1.10 1.09 -11.30
N THR A 270 0.41 -0.06 -11.33
CA THR A 270 0.77 -1.24 -10.58
C THR A 270 1.32 -2.34 -11.47
N PHE A 271 2.03 -3.30 -10.88
CA PHE A 271 2.60 -4.42 -11.58
C PHE A 271 1.50 -5.26 -12.22
N GLN A 272 1.77 -5.70 -13.44
CA GLN A 272 0.83 -6.51 -14.20
C GLN A 272 1.11 -7.99 -13.99
N TRP A 273 0.07 -8.73 -13.77
CA TRP A 273 0.14 -10.18 -13.75
C TRP A 273 0.49 -10.72 -15.16
N LYS A 274 1.18 -11.87 -15.22
CA LYS A 274 1.56 -12.55 -16.48
C LYS A 274 2.30 -11.66 -17.49
N GLY A 275 3.57 -11.47 -17.27
CA GLY A 275 4.49 -10.78 -18.19
C GLY A 275 4.69 -9.30 -17.88
N GLY A 276 4.25 -8.83 -16.73
CA GLY A 276 4.60 -7.51 -16.22
C GLY A 276 6.11 -7.31 -16.04
N SER A 277 6.54 -6.07 -16.04
CA SER A 277 7.93 -5.69 -15.88
C SER A 277 8.04 -4.42 -15.04
N ASP A 278 8.86 -4.47 -14.00
CA ASP A 278 9.18 -3.27 -13.22
C ASP A 278 9.70 -2.15 -14.10
N LEU A 279 10.48 -2.47 -15.13
CA LEU A 279 11.02 -1.49 -16.07
C LEU A 279 9.92 -0.67 -16.77
N THR A 280 8.79 -1.28 -17.11
CA THR A 280 7.63 -0.59 -17.68
C THR A 280 7.08 0.44 -16.70
N LEU A 281 6.96 0.06 -15.43
CA LEU A 281 6.49 0.96 -14.37
C LEU A 281 7.41 2.16 -14.19
N TYR A 282 8.73 1.93 -14.12
CA TYR A 282 9.71 3.01 -13.97
C TYR A 282 9.70 3.98 -15.16
N LYS A 283 9.46 3.49 -16.38
CA LYS A 283 9.38 4.31 -17.60
C LYS A 283 8.03 4.99 -17.83
N SER A 284 6.99 4.57 -17.10
CA SER A 284 5.63 5.10 -17.27
C SER A 284 5.53 6.59 -16.90
N PRO A 285 4.48 7.31 -17.33
CA PRO A 285 4.20 8.67 -16.88
C PRO A 285 3.54 8.73 -15.48
N ALA A 286 3.43 7.62 -14.75
CA ALA A 286 2.84 7.56 -13.42
C ALA A 286 3.67 8.36 -12.40
N ASP A 287 3.00 8.94 -11.40
CA ASP A 287 3.65 9.65 -10.29
C ASP A 287 4.14 8.69 -9.22
N TRP A 288 3.42 7.60 -9.03
CA TRP A 288 3.79 6.50 -8.14
C TRP A 288 3.62 5.15 -8.83
N ILE A 289 4.36 4.15 -8.34
CA ILE A 289 4.34 2.80 -8.90
C ILE A 289 4.32 1.75 -7.79
N SER A 290 3.74 0.59 -8.09
CA SER A 290 3.82 -0.61 -7.26
C SER A 290 4.48 -1.74 -8.06
N PRO A 291 5.81 -1.91 -7.93
CA PRO A 291 6.57 -2.93 -8.65
C PRO A 291 6.33 -4.36 -8.14
N GLY A 292 6.72 -5.36 -8.95
CA GLY A 292 6.66 -6.78 -8.57
C GLY A 292 7.86 -7.28 -7.76
N SER A 293 8.95 -6.52 -7.67
CA SER A 293 10.13 -6.91 -6.90
C SER A 293 9.89 -6.91 -5.40
N HIS A 294 10.53 -7.84 -4.67
CA HIS A 294 10.44 -7.96 -3.20
C HIS A 294 10.83 -6.67 -2.47
N VAL A 295 11.97 -6.10 -2.84
CA VAL A 295 12.42 -4.77 -2.42
C VAL A 295 12.87 -4.00 -3.65
N PRO A 296 11.97 -3.26 -4.32
CA PRO A 296 12.31 -2.54 -5.52
C PRO A 296 13.31 -1.41 -5.25
N PRO A 297 14.27 -1.17 -6.15
CA PRO A 297 15.24 -0.09 -6.00
C PRO A 297 14.55 1.27 -6.10
N SER A 298 14.83 2.16 -5.15
CA SER A 298 14.25 3.51 -5.09
C SER A 298 15.32 4.57 -5.33
N ASP A 299 15.36 5.13 -6.54
CA ASP A 299 16.27 6.21 -6.91
C ASP A 299 15.67 7.62 -6.68
N GLY A 300 14.39 7.70 -6.33
CA GLY A 300 13.67 8.95 -6.14
C GLY A 300 13.06 9.54 -7.42
N THR A 301 13.14 8.86 -8.56
CA THR A 301 12.45 9.29 -9.79
C THR A 301 10.95 9.05 -9.70
N LYS A 302 10.54 8.02 -8.98
CA LYS A 302 9.15 7.63 -8.67
C LYS A 302 8.95 7.49 -7.17
N VAL A 303 7.74 7.75 -6.72
CA VAL A 303 7.30 7.26 -5.41
C VAL A 303 6.93 5.79 -5.56
N ILE A 304 7.52 4.93 -4.73
CA ILE A 304 7.22 3.50 -4.73
C ILE A 304 6.30 3.21 -3.56
N ILE A 305 5.16 2.59 -3.83
CA ILE A 305 4.28 1.97 -2.83
C ILE A 305 4.35 0.47 -3.10
N ASN A 306 5.28 -0.21 -2.44
CA ASN A 306 5.45 -1.65 -2.61
C ASN A 306 4.28 -2.39 -1.94
N ASP A 307 3.53 -3.13 -2.72
CA ASP A 307 2.34 -3.84 -2.26
C ASP A 307 2.57 -5.35 -2.30
N THR A 308 2.20 -6.03 -1.23
CA THR A 308 2.29 -7.50 -1.18
C THR A 308 1.47 -8.19 -2.24
N ASP A 309 0.41 -7.55 -2.74
CA ASP A 309 -0.44 -8.03 -3.83
C ASP A 309 0.33 -8.19 -5.15
N HIS A 310 1.27 -7.28 -5.41
CA HIS A 310 2.07 -7.27 -6.64
C HIS A 310 3.46 -7.89 -6.46
N SER A 311 3.93 -7.98 -5.22
CA SER A 311 5.29 -8.40 -4.91
C SER A 311 5.43 -9.91 -4.92
N TYR A 312 6.44 -10.42 -5.62
CA TYR A 312 6.87 -11.82 -5.48
C TYR A 312 7.23 -12.19 -4.03
N GLY A 313 7.53 -11.20 -3.17
CA GLY A 313 7.72 -11.38 -1.75
C GLY A 313 6.47 -11.84 -0.98
N TRP A 314 5.30 -11.81 -1.59
CA TRP A 314 4.09 -12.34 -0.97
C TRP A 314 4.22 -13.81 -0.59
N VAL A 315 4.86 -14.62 -1.42
CA VAL A 315 5.14 -16.02 -1.11
C VAL A 315 6.01 -16.15 0.14
N ASP A 316 7.10 -15.36 0.23
CA ASP A 316 8.00 -15.38 1.38
C ASP A 316 7.31 -14.87 2.65
N ILE A 317 6.51 -13.80 2.55
CA ILE A 317 5.73 -13.25 3.68
C ILE A 317 4.75 -14.29 4.23
N LYS A 318 4.12 -15.08 3.36
CA LYS A 318 3.20 -16.15 3.75
C LYS A 318 3.91 -17.31 4.45
N HIS A 319 5.12 -17.68 3.99
CA HIS A 319 5.81 -18.89 4.43
C HIS A 319 6.78 -18.64 5.59
N ASP A 320 7.45 -17.51 5.63
CA ASP A 320 8.45 -17.16 6.65
C ASP A 320 7.85 -16.66 7.97
N GLY A 321 6.55 -16.57 8.05
CA GLY A 321 5.82 -16.19 9.26
C GLY A 321 6.20 -14.79 9.77
N ALA A 322 6.15 -14.62 11.08
CA ALA A 322 6.33 -13.31 11.71
C ALA A 322 7.67 -12.64 11.40
N THR A 323 8.75 -13.41 11.22
CA THR A 323 10.09 -12.87 10.91
C THR A 323 10.14 -12.34 9.47
N GLY A 324 9.68 -13.12 8.49
CA GLY A 324 9.61 -12.68 7.09
C GLY A 324 8.69 -11.48 6.90
N GLN A 325 7.56 -11.46 7.60
CA GLN A 325 6.63 -10.33 7.60
C GLN A 325 7.29 -9.02 8.06
N ARG A 326 8.04 -9.06 9.18
CA ARG A 326 8.76 -7.88 9.69
C ARG A 326 9.91 -7.50 8.77
N ALA A 327 10.67 -8.48 8.28
CA ALA A 327 11.80 -8.25 7.40
C ALA A 327 11.36 -7.48 6.15
N TRP A 328 10.31 -7.93 5.46
CA TRP A 328 9.81 -7.26 4.28
C TRP A 328 9.49 -5.78 4.51
N VAL A 329 8.85 -5.46 5.63
CA VAL A 329 8.48 -4.06 5.96
C VAL A 329 9.72 -3.20 6.21
N TRP A 330 10.65 -3.67 7.05
CA TRP A 330 11.82 -2.89 7.42
C TRP A 330 12.85 -2.77 6.28
N GLU A 331 12.98 -3.80 5.45
CA GLU A 331 13.80 -3.76 4.24
C GLU A 331 13.28 -2.74 3.25
N ASN A 332 11.98 -2.73 2.98
CA ASN A 332 11.34 -1.72 2.13
C ASN A 332 11.47 -0.31 2.72
N PHE A 333 11.25 -0.14 4.03
CA PHE A 333 11.40 1.16 4.68
C PHE A 333 12.82 1.71 4.55
N THR A 334 13.84 0.87 4.80
CA THR A 334 15.25 1.28 4.69
C THR A 334 15.70 1.49 3.24
N ALA A 335 15.03 0.87 2.28
CA ALA A 335 15.20 1.14 0.85
C ALA A 335 14.50 2.43 0.38
N GLY A 336 13.75 3.11 1.25
CA GLY A 336 13.03 4.34 0.92
C GLY A 336 11.69 4.10 0.20
N ASN A 337 11.12 2.91 0.32
CA ASN A 337 9.83 2.54 -0.24
C ASN A 337 8.70 2.72 0.78
N ASN A 338 7.55 3.17 0.32
CA ASN A 338 6.29 3.07 1.05
C ASN A 338 5.75 1.64 0.93
N VAL A 339 4.84 1.22 1.81
CA VAL A 339 4.36 -0.16 1.84
C VAL A 339 2.85 -0.26 1.92
N ALA A 340 2.27 -1.24 1.21
CA ALA A 340 0.88 -1.63 1.31
C ALA A 340 0.77 -3.14 1.54
N PHE A 341 -0.20 -3.54 2.33
CA PHE A 341 -0.44 -4.94 2.65
C PHE A 341 -1.84 -5.37 2.21
N MET A 342 -1.91 -6.42 1.39
CA MET A 342 -3.17 -7.09 1.07
C MET A 342 -3.64 -7.88 2.29
N ASP A 343 -4.32 -7.19 3.22
CA ASP A 343 -4.76 -7.75 4.48
C ASP A 343 -6.09 -8.50 4.30
N PRO A 344 -6.17 -9.76 4.65
CA PRO A 344 -7.44 -10.49 4.60
C PRO A 344 -8.51 -9.85 5.48
N TYR A 345 -8.10 -9.07 6.50
CA TYR A 345 -9.00 -8.42 7.44
C TYR A 345 -10.09 -9.38 7.93
N ILE A 346 -9.66 -10.48 8.59
CA ILE A 346 -10.53 -11.57 9.04
C ILE A 346 -11.42 -11.08 10.18
N THR A 347 -12.62 -10.64 9.84
CA THR A 347 -13.65 -10.13 10.71
C THR A 347 -14.91 -11.01 10.64
N LYS A 348 -15.96 -10.62 11.34
CA LYS A 348 -17.27 -11.26 11.17
C LYS A 348 -17.75 -11.27 9.72
N TRP A 349 -17.36 -10.24 8.93
CA TRP A 349 -17.69 -10.16 7.51
C TRP A 349 -16.95 -11.23 6.72
N SER A 350 -15.62 -11.29 6.81
CA SER A 350 -14.80 -12.27 6.10
C SER A 350 -15.10 -13.71 6.53
N LYS A 351 -15.26 -13.98 7.82
CA LYS A 351 -15.63 -15.32 8.33
C LYS A 351 -16.99 -15.81 7.82
N ARG A 352 -17.91 -14.90 7.53
CA ARG A 352 -19.22 -15.26 6.97
C ARG A 352 -19.16 -15.52 5.49
N ASN A 353 -18.38 -14.72 4.78
CA ASN A 353 -18.26 -14.79 3.31
C ASN A 353 -17.15 -15.75 2.85
N PHE A 354 -16.17 -16.01 3.73
CA PHE A 354 -15.08 -16.96 3.55
C PHE A 354 -15.00 -17.85 4.79
N PRO A 355 -15.87 -18.88 4.91
CA PRO A 355 -15.90 -19.73 6.09
C PRO A 355 -14.56 -20.43 6.29
N GLU A 356 -14.18 -20.57 7.55
CA GLU A 356 -12.98 -21.30 7.97
C GLU A 356 -13.00 -22.72 7.38
N GLY A 357 -11.97 -23.08 6.62
CA GLY A 357 -11.91 -24.35 5.90
C GLY A 357 -12.46 -24.32 4.48
N SER A 358 -12.87 -23.15 3.95
CA SER A 358 -13.11 -23.01 2.52
C SER A 358 -11.78 -23.22 1.77
N THR A 359 -11.81 -23.92 0.65
CA THR A 359 -10.63 -24.17 -0.20
C THR A 359 -10.19 -22.93 -0.99
N ALA A 360 -10.96 -21.86 -0.90
CA ALA A 360 -10.66 -20.56 -1.47
C ALA A 360 -9.45 -19.93 -0.77
N ASP A 361 -8.32 -20.01 -1.36
CA ASP A 361 -6.99 -19.66 -0.86
C ASP A 361 -6.66 -20.25 0.53
N PRO A 362 -6.18 -21.51 0.56
CA PRO A 362 -5.68 -22.12 1.78
C PRO A 362 -4.57 -21.31 2.45
N GLU A 363 -3.97 -20.37 1.74
CA GLU A 363 -2.84 -19.58 2.25
C GLU A 363 -3.30 -18.30 2.96
N VAL A 364 -4.38 -17.65 2.51
CA VAL A 364 -4.91 -16.42 3.12
C VAL A 364 -6.09 -16.71 4.06
N GLY A 365 -7.04 -17.54 3.65
CA GLY A 365 -8.26 -17.83 4.41
C GLY A 365 -8.10 -18.79 5.59
N LEU A 366 -7.06 -19.64 5.59
CA LEU A 366 -6.83 -20.63 6.64
C LEU A 366 -5.95 -20.15 7.79
N ARG A 367 -5.29 -19.00 7.65
CA ARG A 367 -4.47 -18.44 8.71
C ARG A 367 -5.35 -17.70 9.71
N PRO A 368 -5.13 -17.86 11.02
CA PRO A 368 -5.84 -17.05 12.00
C PRO A 368 -5.47 -15.58 11.86
N ASP A 369 -6.38 -14.65 12.17
CA ASP A 369 -6.17 -13.22 11.98
C ASP A 369 -4.85 -12.71 12.60
N ASN A 370 -4.52 -13.19 13.80
CA ASN A 370 -3.29 -12.84 14.50
C ASN A 370 -1.98 -13.32 13.81
N TYR A 371 -2.07 -14.17 12.79
CA TYR A 371 -0.91 -14.53 11.98
C TYR A 371 -0.28 -13.30 11.30
N TRP A 372 -1.07 -12.29 11.00
CA TRP A 372 -0.68 -11.07 10.30
C TRP A 372 -0.29 -9.92 11.24
N ASP A 373 -0.32 -10.13 12.56
CA ASP A 373 0.00 -9.07 13.54
C ASP A 373 1.43 -8.55 13.41
N ALA A 374 2.37 -9.38 12.96
CA ALA A 374 3.76 -8.99 12.84
C ALA A 374 3.98 -7.97 11.71
N ILE A 375 3.36 -8.16 10.53
CA ILE A 375 3.45 -7.19 9.43
C ILE A 375 2.70 -5.90 9.80
N ARG A 376 1.51 -6.03 10.41
CA ARG A 376 0.71 -4.88 10.86
C ARG A 376 1.46 -4.02 11.87
N ALA A 377 2.11 -4.64 12.86
CA ALA A 377 2.91 -3.97 13.87
C ALA A 377 4.15 -3.29 13.27
N ALA A 378 4.87 -3.96 12.37
CA ALA A 378 6.03 -3.40 11.69
C ALA A 378 5.66 -2.18 10.86
N MET A 379 4.57 -2.22 10.10
CA MET A 379 4.07 -1.10 9.29
C MET A 379 3.69 0.11 10.17
N GLY A 380 3.01 -0.13 11.30
CA GLY A 380 2.71 0.93 12.27
C GLY A 380 3.98 1.54 12.90
N SER A 381 5.01 0.72 13.10
CA SER A 381 6.31 1.19 13.62
C SER A 381 7.06 2.02 12.60
N THR A 382 7.13 1.61 11.34
CA THR A 382 7.77 2.40 10.28
C THR A 382 7.07 3.74 10.08
N LEU A 383 5.73 3.79 10.16
CA LEU A 383 5.01 5.06 10.14
C LEU A 383 5.34 5.94 11.35
N THR A 384 5.52 5.34 12.53
CA THR A 384 5.92 6.08 13.73
C THR A 384 7.31 6.68 13.57
N TYR A 385 8.28 5.91 13.07
CA TYR A 385 9.64 6.43 12.80
C TYR A 385 9.63 7.50 11.73
N SER A 386 8.94 7.28 10.61
CA SER A 386 8.86 8.25 9.51
C SER A 386 8.36 9.64 9.97
N ASN A 387 7.43 9.68 10.92
CA ASN A 387 6.92 10.93 11.49
C ASN A 387 7.88 11.59 12.51
N ARG A 388 8.85 10.84 13.05
CA ARG A 388 9.88 11.36 13.99
C ARG A 388 11.13 11.84 13.26
N MET A 389 11.39 11.31 12.06
CA MET A 389 12.58 11.55 11.26
C MET A 389 12.41 12.75 10.34
N ASN A 390 13.53 13.38 9.98
CA ASN A 390 13.53 14.32 8.83
C ASN A 390 13.60 13.53 7.51
N LEU A 391 12.50 12.88 7.16
CA LEU A 391 12.45 11.93 6.04
C LEU A 391 12.82 12.57 4.70
N ALA A 392 12.59 13.89 4.53
CA ALA A 392 13.00 14.62 3.34
C ALA A 392 14.52 14.61 3.12
N ALA A 393 15.32 14.50 4.20
CA ALA A 393 16.78 14.44 4.14
C ALA A 393 17.34 13.01 4.18
N MET A 394 16.50 11.99 4.45
CA MET A 394 16.92 10.61 4.58
C MET A 394 16.99 9.89 3.23
N THR A 395 18.09 9.21 2.96
CA THR A 395 18.25 8.40 1.75
C THR A 395 18.79 7.02 2.09
N PRO A 396 18.46 5.97 1.30
CA PRO A 396 19.07 4.66 1.45
C PRO A 396 20.59 4.74 1.31
N GLN A 397 21.29 4.21 2.30
CA GLN A 397 22.77 4.20 2.38
C GLN A 397 23.29 2.80 2.76
N PRO A 398 23.04 1.77 1.92
CA PRO A 398 23.38 0.38 2.27
C PRO A 398 24.86 0.18 2.56
N ILE A 399 25.74 0.95 1.93
CA ILE A 399 27.20 0.83 2.11
C ILE A 399 27.65 1.24 3.52
N LEU A 400 26.89 2.04 4.24
CA LEU A 400 27.27 2.49 5.60
C LEU A 400 27.10 1.39 6.64
N SER A 401 26.27 0.38 6.40
CA SER A 401 26.03 -0.72 7.35
C SER A 401 26.38 -2.07 6.76
N SER A 402 26.98 -2.94 7.57
CA SER A 402 27.20 -4.34 7.18
C SER A 402 25.90 -5.12 7.01
N THR A 403 24.76 -4.61 7.51
CA THR A 403 23.43 -5.19 7.28
C THR A 403 22.89 -4.90 5.89
N GLN A 404 23.40 -3.86 5.20
CA GLN A 404 22.92 -3.28 3.96
C GLN A 404 21.53 -2.58 4.07
N TYR A 405 20.91 -2.58 5.23
CA TYR A 405 19.62 -1.95 5.48
C TYR A 405 19.80 -0.69 6.34
N CYS A 406 20.18 0.41 5.69
CA CYS A 406 20.44 1.69 6.34
C CYS A 406 19.75 2.83 5.58
N LEU A 407 18.86 3.54 6.25
CA LEU A 407 18.25 4.80 5.81
C LEU A 407 18.85 5.93 6.63
N SER A 408 19.50 6.91 6.00
CA SER A 408 20.22 7.93 6.77
C SER A 408 20.33 9.29 6.08
N ASN A 409 20.52 10.32 6.93
CA ASN A 409 21.12 11.60 6.64
C ASN A 409 22.46 11.62 7.39
N PRO A 410 23.58 11.25 6.73
CA PRO A 410 24.85 11.00 7.41
C PRO A 410 25.30 12.17 8.29
N GLY A 411 25.74 11.86 9.52
CA GLY A 411 26.14 12.85 10.53
C GLY A 411 24.97 13.44 11.35
N VAL A 412 23.73 13.22 10.92
CA VAL A 412 22.54 13.78 11.56
C VAL A 412 21.62 12.67 12.08
N GLU A 413 21.28 11.72 11.23
CA GLU A 413 20.24 10.75 11.56
C GLU A 413 20.46 9.43 10.79
N TYR A 414 20.30 8.30 11.50
CA TYR A 414 20.47 6.95 10.93
C TYR A 414 19.37 6.04 11.47
N LEU A 415 18.82 5.21 10.61
CA LEU A 415 18.00 4.07 10.98
C LEU A 415 18.54 2.84 10.27
N VAL A 416 18.88 1.82 11.07
CA VAL A 416 19.46 0.56 10.57
C VAL A 416 18.58 -0.59 10.99
N TYR A 417 18.23 -1.46 10.05
CA TYR A 417 17.59 -2.74 10.31
C TYR A 417 18.62 -3.87 10.26
N GLN A 418 18.63 -4.71 11.29
CA GLN A 418 19.39 -5.95 11.36
C GLN A 418 18.41 -7.13 11.28
N PRO A 419 18.35 -7.87 10.16
CA PRO A 419 17.35 -8.93 9.96
C PRO A 419 17.61 -10.21 10.78
N SER A 420 18.83 -10.39 11.28
CA SER A 420 19.24 -11.59 12.02
C SER A 420 19.92 -11.23 13.34
N ALA A 421 19.95 -12.19 14.27
CA ALA A 421 20.69 -12.01 15.52
C ALA A 421 22.19 -11.80 15.28
N GLY A 422 22.82 -11.01 16.12
CA GLY A 422 24.26 -10.82 16.14
C GLY A 422 24.71 -9.37 15.88
N PRO A 423 26.00 -9.11 16.02
CA PRO A 423 26.56 -7.77 15.84
C PRO A 423 26.62 -7.36 14.37
N PHE A 424 26.59 -6.05 14.14
CA PHE A 424 26.82 -5.45 12.83
C PHE A 424 27.71 -4.20 12.97
N THR A 425 28.21 -3.69 11.86
CA THR A 425 28.97 -2.44 11.82
C THR A 425 28.19 -1.35 11.11
N LEU A 426 28.34 -0.12 11.59
CA LEU A 426 27.79 1.09 10.98
C LEU A 426 28.89 2.16 10.92
N ASP A 427 29.05 2.77 9.76
CA ASP A 427 29.98 3.87 9.54
C ASP A 427 29.29 5.18 9.94
N LEU A 428 29.83 5.85 10.96
CA LEU A 428 29.30 7.08 11.53
C LEU A 428 30.24 8.27 11.26
N LEU A 429 29.68 9.45 11.04
CA LEU A 429 30.44 10.69 11.15
C LEU A 429 30.63 11.07 12.61
N ALA A 430 31.69 11.88 12.88
CA ALA A 430 31.99 12.30 14.24
C ALA A 430 30.87 13.19 14.81
N ALA A 431 30.21 12.72 15.85
CA ALA A 431 29.14 13.44 16.57
C ALA A 431 28.78 12.70 17.87
N THR A 432 28.01 13.37 18.73
CA THR A 432 27.31 12.70 19.82
C THR A 432 25.88 12.38 19.37
N TYR A 433 25.51 11.11 19.42
CA TYR A 433 24.20 10.61 19.01
C TYR A 433 23.42 10.14 20.23
N GLN A 434 22.12 10.46 20.27
CA GLN A 434 21.15 9.72 21.05
C GLN A 434 20.75 8.51 20.23
N TYR A 435 20.66 7.34 20.86
CA TYR A 435 20.27 6.12 20.18
C TYR A 435 19.15 5.38 20.93
N GLU A 436 18.39 4.58 20.20
CA GLU A 436 17.44 3.63 20.76
C GLU A 436 17.43 2.32 19.95
N TRP A 437 17.25 1.23 20.68
CA TRP A 437 17.03 -0.10 20.13
C TRP A 437 15.57 -0.47 20.22
N LEU A 438 14.94 -0.65 19.06
CA LEU A 438 13.61 -1.25 18.97
C LEU A 438 13.77 -2.76 18.75
N ASN A 439 13.02 -3.54 19.53
CA ASN A 439 12.78 -4.96 19.24
C ASN A 439 11.52 -5.08 18.38
N PRO A 440 11.64 -5.43 17.09
CA PRO A 440 10.47 -5.49 16.19
C PRO A 440 9.48 -6.62 16.57
N SER A 441 9.95 -7.68 17.25
CA SER A 441 9.08 -8.79 17.63
C SER A 441 8.13 -8.45 18.78
N THR A 442 8.52 -7.52 19.65
CA THR A 442 7.69 -7.04 20.78
C THR A 442 7.19 -5.61 20.58
N ASN A 443 7.64 -4.98 19.49
CA ASN A 443 7.33 -3.59 19.17
C ASN A 443 7.61 -2.61 20.31
N SER A 444 8.75 -2.81 21.01
CA SER A 444 9.13 -2.05 22.19
C SER A 444 10.57 -1.56 22.11
N ILE A 445 10.82 -0.36 22.66
CA ILE A 445 12.16 0.16 22.87
C ILE A 445 12.77 -0.53 24.07
N VAL A 446 13.85 -1.27 23.84
CA VAL A 446 14.51 -2.12 24.85
C VAL A 446 15.65 -1.37 25.54
N LEU A 447 16.35 -0.51 24.81
CA LEU A 447 17.48 0.25 25.33
C LEU A 447 17.59 1.60 24.62
N SER A 448 17.87 2.64 25.38
CA SER A 448 18.20 3.96 24.86
C SER A 448 19.45 4.50 25.55
N GLY A 449 20.18 5.37 24.88
CA GLY A 449 21.39 5.94 25.45
C GLY A 449 22.03 7.01 24.57
N ALA A 450 23.25 7.38 24.91
CA ALA A 450 24.06 8.28 24.09
C ALA A 450 25.40 7.64 23.73
N LEU A 451 25.87 7.94 22.51
CA LEU A 451 27.15 7.50 21.96
C LEU A 451 27.88 8.71 21.39
N THR A 452 29.15 8.93 21.83
CA THR A 452 30.02 9.85 21.14
C THR A 452 30.92 9.07 20.17
N ALA A 453 30.73 9.33 18.89
CA ALA A 453 31.51 8.71 17.81
C ALA A 453 32.61 9.66 17.33
N ALA A 454 33.81 9.13 17.18
CA ALA A 454 34.96 9.87 16.61
C ALA A 454 34.97 9.84 15.07
N GLY A 455 34.00 9.19 14.46
CA GLY A 455 33.94 8.88 13.04
C GLY A 455 34.45 7.47 12.70
N GLY A 456 34.06 6.97 11.50
CA GLY A 456 34.43 5.62 11.03
C GLY A 456 33.51 4.51 11.51
N LYS A 457 33.98 3.26 11.35
CA LYS A 457 33.19 2.07 11.66
C LYS A 457 33.06 1.81 13.15
N HIS A 458 31.83 1.67 13.61
CA HIS A 458 31.46 1.29 14.97
C HIS A 458 30.73 -0.05 14.95
N SER A 459 31.02 -0.91 15.94
CA SER A 459 30.31 -2.18 16.13
C SER A 459 29.12 -2.00 17.07
N PHE A 460 27.97 -2.52 16.66
CA PHE A 460 26.74 -2.51 17.44
C PHE A 460 26.25 -3.93 17.68
N SER A 461 25.82 -4.21 18.89
CA SER A 461 25.23 -5.50 19.28
C SER A 461 23.84 -5.25 19.86
N PRO A 462 22.79 -5.79 19.24
CA PRO A 462 21.44 -5.69 19.81
C PRO A 462 21.41 -6.26 21.23
N PRO A 463 20.72 -5.62 22.19
CA PRO A 463 20.62 -6.10 23.57
C PRO A 463 19.63 -7.26 23.76
N PHE A 464 19.17 -7.86 22.66
CA PHE A 464 18.23 -8.98 22.61
C PHE A 464 18.54 -9.87 21.41
N THR A 465 17.89 -11.02 21.34
CA THR A 465 18.01 -11.97 20.21
C THR A 465 16.94 -11.70 19.13
N GLY A 466 17.23 -12.06 17.88
CA GLY A 466 16.34 -11.86 16.73
C GLY A 466 16.70 -10.63 15.92
N ASP A 467 15.74 -10.20 15.11
CA ASP A 467 15.82 -9.00 14.29
C ASP A 467 15.76 -7.73 15.16
N ALA A 468 16.45 -6.67 14.73
CA ALA A 468 16.60 -5.45 15.52
C ALA A 468 16.57 -4.18 14.65
N VAL A 469 16.08 -3.08 15.23
CA VAL A 469 16.20 -1.74 14.62
C VAL A 469 17.01 -0.87 15.55
N LEU A 470 18.05 -0.22 15.00
CA LEU A 470 18.83 0.81 15.66
C LEU A 470 18.51 2.16 15.04
N TYR A 471 18.06 3.10 15.87
CA TYR A 471 17.87 4.48 15.46
C TYR A 471 18.81 5.39 16.21
N LEU A 472 19.53 6.26 15.46
CA LEU A 472 20.43 7.26 16.02
C LEU A 472 20.09 8.64 15.50
N ARG A 473 20.17 9.62 16.38
CA ARG A 473 20.00 11.05 16.02
C ARG A 473 21.07 11.88 16.72
N ALA A 474 21.78 12.70 15.95
CA ALA A 474 22.79 13.61 16.51
C ALA A 474 22.15 14.57 17.53
N SER A 475 22.76 14.70 18.70
CA SER A 475 22.40 15.74 19.65
C SER A 475 22.68 17.08 18.98
N ALA A 476 21.75 18.01 19.02
CA ALA A 476 22.03 19.39 18.61
C ALA A 476 23.25 19.88 19.37
N LEU A 477 24.25 20.41 18.66
CA LEU A 477 25.33 21.13 19.29
C LEU A 477 24.66 22.22 20.13
N ARG A 478 24.84 22.18 21.46
CA ARG A 478 24.49 23.33 22.27
C ARG A 478 25.39 24.45 21.76
N ASP A 479 24.82 25.50 21.21
CA ASP A 479 25.54 26.73 20.94
C ASP A 479 26.18 27.19 22.28
N THR A 480 27.47 26.89 22.44
CA THR A 480 28.27 27.39 23.56
C THR A 480 28.81 28.78 23.22
N ASN A 481 27.97 29.65 22.71
CA ASN A 481 28.28 31.08 22.62
C ASN A 481 27.45 31.83 23.67
N HIS A 482 28.07 31.99 24.83
CA HIS A 482 27.76 33.05 25.78
C HIS A 482 28.77 34.19 25.63
#